data_2a8424b026676ea845dbb0c66c4a6954
#
_entry.id   2a8424b026676ea845dbb0c66c4a6954
#
_cell.length_a   1.000
_cell.length_b   1.000
_cell.length_c   1.000
_cell.angle_alpha   90.00
_cell.angle_beta   90.00
_cell.angle_gamma   90.00
#
_symmetry.space_group_name_H-M   'P 1'
#
loop_
_entity.id
_entity.type
_entity.pdbx_description
1 polymer ?
#
loop_
_entity_poly.entity_id
_entity_poly.type
_entity_poly.pdbx_seq_one_letter_code
_entity_poly.pdbx_strand_id
1 'polypeptide(L)'
;MKLLVVFSLSILLFVVPTSAQEKHEAMKPVNITEISVEVEGGKTVKMKAADLAKLTRKEIKAKDHDGVEALFSGYELRDIIAPAGAKLGKDLKGPMIAQYLVVEAADGYHAVFSVTELDPDFTDKVVILGDKRDGKPLENWQIIATNEKKHARWVRQVTALKVRLAH
;
A
#
# COMPACT_ATOMS: atom_id res chain seq x y z
N MET A 1 -56.72 -46.33 38.00
CA MET A 1 -56.83 -45.12 37.23
C MET A 1 -55.38 -44.58 37.13
N LYS A 2 -54.68 -44.88 36.01
CA LYS A 2 -53.25 -44.48 35.81
C LYS A 2 -53.27 -43.23 34.97
N LEU A 3 -52.70 -42.14 35.51
CA LEU A 3 -52.54 -40.84 34.86
C LEU A 3 -51.23 -40.84 34.04
N LEU A 4 -51.39 -40.75 32.75
CA LEU A 4 -50.26 -40.68 31.81
C LEU A 4 -49.89 -39.18 31.62
N VAL A 5 -48.72 -38.76 32.13
CA VAL A 5 -48.20 -37.43 31.93
C VAL A 5 -47.32 -37.46 30.66
N VAL A 6 -47.76 -36.79 29.61
CA VAL A 6 -46.98 -36.62 28.35
C VAL A 6 -46.15 -35.38 28.51
N PHE A 7 -44.81 -35.57 28.57
CA PHE A 7 -43.83 -34.48 28.52
C PHE A 7 -43.55 -34.13 27.05
N SER A 8 -44.05 -32.97 26.64
CA SER A 8 -43.73 -32.40 25.32
C SER A 8 -42.39 -31.70 25.37
N LEU A 9 -41.39 -32.29 24.70
CA LEU A 9 -40.03 -31.70 24.55
C LEU A 9 -40.02 -30.76 23.34
N SER A 10 -40.15 -29.45 23.59
CA SER A 10 -39.99 -28.43 22.55
C SER A 10 -38.53 -28.24 22.23
N ILE A 11 -38.10 -28.72 21.07
CA ILE A 11 -36.74 -28.45 20.51
C ILE A 11 -36.76 -27.05 19.91
N LEU A 12 -36.09 -26.11 20.57
CA LEU A 12 -35.82 -24.76 20.06
C LEU A 12 -34.66 -24.83 19.06
N LEU A 13 -34.94 -24.78 17.75
CA LEU A 13 -33.91 -24.66 16.72
C LEU A 13 -33.32 -23.25 16.80
N PHE A 14 -32.09 -23.14 17.29
CA PHE A 14 -31.27 -21.94 17.13
C PHE A 14 -30.75 -21.88 15.70
N VAL A 15 -31.33 -21.01 14.89
CA VAL A 15 -30.76 -20.63 13.58
C VAL A 15 -29.59 -19.67 13.84
N VAL A 16 -28.37 -20.18 13.75
CA VAL A 16 -27.18 -19.36 13.77
C VAL A 16 -27.08 -18.66 12.40
N PRO A 17 -27.08 -17.31 12.34
CA PRO A 17 -26.82 -16.65 11.05
C PRO A 17 -25.40 -16.97 10.60
N THR A 18 -25.28 -17.69 9.49
CA THR A 18 -24.02 -17.89 8.79
C THR A 18 -23.61 -16.51 8.28
N SER A 19 -22.60 -15.91 8.91
CA SER A 19 -21.97 -14.71 8.35
C SER A 19 -21.44 -15.05 6.95
N ALA A 20 -22.03 -14.41 5.96
CA ALA A 20 -21.56 -14.48 4.59
C ALA A 20 -20.09 -14.00 4.58
N GLN A 21 -19.21 -14.92 4.32
CA GLN A 21 -17.81 -14.65 4.08
C GLN A 21 -17.78 -13.84 2.77
N GLU A 22 -17.53 -12.53 2.88
CA GLU A 22 -17.31 -11.70 1.69
C GLU A 22 -16.20 -12.36 0.89
N LYS A 23 -16.59 -12.90 -0.25
CA LYS A 23 -15.67 -13.41 -1.25
C LYS A 23 -14.85 -12.21 -1.71
N HIS A 24 -13.58 -12.13 -1.30
CA HIS A 24 -12.63 -11.24 -1.94
C HIS A 24 -12.63 -11.59 -3.43
N GLU A 25 -13.32 -10.79 -4.23
CA GLU A 25 -13.21 -10.89 -5.68
C GLU A 25 -11.74 -10.68 -6.03
N ALA A 26 -11.17 -11.64 -6.75
CA ALA A 26 -9.81 -11.51 -7.24
C ALA A 26 -9.73 -10.22 -8.08
N MET A 27 -8.81 -9.32 -7.70
CA MET A 27 -8.61 -8.04 -8.40
C MET A 27 -8.44 -8.31 -9.89
N LYS A 28 -9.30 -7.68 -10.71
CA LYS A 28 -9.15 -7.76 -12.16
C LYS A 28 -7.84 -7.08 -12.55
N PRO A 29 -7.04 -7.69 -13.42
CA PRO A 29 -5.81 -7.06 -13.89
C PRO A 29 -6.15 -5.75 -14.60
N VAL A 30 -5.60 -4.65 -14.09
CA VAL A 30 -5.70 -3.31 -14.68
C VAL A 30 -4.36 -2.97 -15.28
N ASN A 31 -4.33 -2.55 -16.56
CA ASN A 31 -3.08 -2.11 -17.19
C ASN A 31 -2.79 -0.66 -16.78
N ILE A 32 -1.89 -0.47 -15.81
CA ILE A 32 -1.50 0.85 -15.31
C ILE A 32 -0.25 1.30 -16.06
N THR A 33 -0.38 2.32 -16.90
CA THR A 33 0.69 2.86 -17.75
C THR A 33 1.33 4.14 -17.21
N GLU A 34 0.67 4.80 -16.26
CA GLU A 34 1.16 6.02 -15.60
C GLU A 34 0.64 6.09 -14.15
N ILE A 35 1.37 6.80 -13.31
CA ILE A 35 0.93 7.19 -11.96
C ILE A 35 0.79 8.70 -11.89
N SER A 36 -0.18 9.17 -11.10
CA SER A 36 -0.32 10.58 -10.74
C SER A 36 0.44 10.86 -9.45
N VAL A 37 1.31 11.86 -9.45
CA VAL A 37 2.04 12.31 -8.26
C VAL A 37 1.58 13.74 -7.95
N GLU A 38 0.97 13.94 -6.80
CA GLU A 38 0.40 15.21 -6.36
C GLU A 38 1.00 15.62 -5.02
N VAL A 39 1.38 16.89 -4.89
CA VAL A 39 1.84 17.48 -3.63
C VAL A 39 0.98 18.67 -3.30
N GLU A 40 0.40 18.70 -2.10
CA GLU A 40 -0.40 19.84 -1.62
C GLU A 40 0.45 21.12 -1.60
N GLY A 41 -0.07 22.17 -2.22
CA GLY A 41 0.68 23.41 -2.46
C GLY A 41 1.80 23.32 -3.48
N GLY A 42 1.96 22.17 -4.14
CA GLY A 42 2.95 21.90 -5.17
C GLY A 42 2.32 21.64 -6.54
N LYS A 43 2.86 20.68 -7.26
CA LYS A 43 2.45 20.32 -8.62
C LYS A 43 1.78 18.94 -8.66
N THR A 44 0.96 18.73 -9.67
CA THR A 44 0.56 17.39 -10.11
C THR A 44 1.42 17.00 -11.30
N VAL A 45 2.12 15.89 -11.19
CA VAL A 45 2.99 15.32 -12.24
C VAL A 45 2.49 13.93 -12.60
N LYS A 46 2.34 13.65 -13.88
CA LYS A 46 2.08 12.28 -14.38
C LYS A 46 3.39 11.64 -14.76
N MET A 47 3.67 10.46 -14.22
CA MET A 47 4.91 9.72 -14.47
C MET A 47 4.58 8.37 -15.13
N LYS A 48 5.15 8.17 -16.31
CA LYS A 48 5.13 6.90 -17.03
C LYS A 48 6.36 6.07 -16.68
N ALA A 49 6.39 4.83 -17.09
CA ALA A 49 7.56 3.95 -16.91
C ALA A 49 8.86 4.57 -17.43
N ALA A 50 8.82 5.32 -18.57
CA ALA A 50 9.97 6.01 -19.11
C ALA A 50 10.47 7.18 -18.25
N ASP A 51 9.60 7.82 -17.47
CA ASP A 51 9.97 8.88 -16.53
C ASP A 51 10.57 8.29 -15.25
N LEU A 52 9.96 7.23 -14.74
CA LEU A 52 10.51 6.47 -13.61
C LEU A 52 11.90 5.90 -13.94
N ALA A 53 12.13 5.43 -15.17
CA ALA A 53 13.40 4.88 -15.60
C ALA A 53 14.56 5.90 -15.60
N LYS A 54 14.28 7.21 -15.49
CA LYS A 54 15.30 8.26 -15.31
C LYS A 54 15.78 8.40 -13.87
N LEU A 55 15.02 7.84 -12.91
CA LEU A 55 15.37 7.81 -11.49
C LEU A 55 16.38 6.69 -11.20
N THR A 56 17.10 6.83 -10.09
CA THR A 56 18.00 5.78 -9.63
C THR A 56 17.19 4.55 -9.19
N ARG A 57 17.53 3.40 -9.80
CA ARG A 57 16.92 2.12 -9.42
C ARG A 57 17.47 1.65 -8.09
N LYS A 58 16.59 1.19 -7.21
CA LYS A 58 16.91 0.63 -5.91
C LYS A 58 16.52 -0.86 -5.86
N GLU A 59 17.37 -1.66 -5.24
CA GLU A 59 17.09 -3.06 -4.92
C GLU A 59 16.99 -3.24 -3.41
N ILE A 60 15.99 -3.99 -2.97
CA ILE A 60 15.76 -4.31 -1.57
C ILE A 60 15.40 -5.78 -1.40
N LYS A 61 15.91 -6.42 -0.35
CA LYS A 61 15.48 -7.73 0.08
C LYS A 61 14.33 -7.57 1.08
N ALA A 62 13.24 -8.27 0.83
CA ALA A 62 12.11 -8.28 1.72
C ALA A 62 11.39 -9.63 1.66
N LYS A 63 10.73 -10.01 2.76
CA LYS A 63 9.86 -11.20 2.77
C LYS A 63 8.53 -10.84 2.14
N ASP A 64 8.04 -11.70 1.26
CA ASP A 64 6.71 -11.55 0.65
C ASP A 64 5.59 -12.02 1.59
N HIS A 65 4.35 -12.06 1.07
CA HIS A 65 3.18 -12.50 1.82
C HIS A 65 3.28 -13.94 2.35
N ASP A 66 4.03 -14.78 1.66
CA ASP A 66 4.25 -16.19 2.02
C ASP A 66 5.46 -16.35 2.96
N GLY A 67 6.09 -15.23 3.35
CA GLY A 67 7.27 -15.20 4.19
C GLY A 67 8.58 -15.57 3.48
N VAL A 68 8.55 -15.71 2.15
CA VAL A 68 9.71 -16.03 1.31
C VAL A 68 10.49 -14.75 1.05
N GLU A 69 11.81 -14.79 1.30
CA GLU A 69 12.70 -13.69 0.97
C GLU A 69 12.85 -13.58 -0.55
N ALA A 70 12.64 -12.38 -1.09
CA ALA A 70 12.77 -12.08 -2.50
C ALA A 70 13.53 -10.75 -2.70
N LEU A 71 14.18 -10.59 -3.86
CA LEU A 71 14.81 -9.37 -4.28
C LEU A 71 13.81 -8.54 -5.09
N PHE A 72 13.37 -7.42 -4.52
CA PHE A 72 12.52 -6.47 -5.22
C PHE A 72 13.37 -5.33 -5.76
N SER A 73 13.02 -4.82 -6.96
CA SER A 73 13.65 -3.62 -7.51
C SER A 73 12.60 -2.64 -8.03
N GLY A 74 12.94 -1.36 -7.96
CA GLY A 74 12.05 -0.26 -8.31
C GLY A 74 12.69 1.10 -8.04
N TYR A 75 11.88 2.07 -7.64
CA TYR A 75 12.30 3.46 -7.41
C TYR A 75 11.84 3.93 -6.03
N GLU A 76 12.71 4.62 -5.30
CA GLU A 76 12.36 5.12 -3.96
C GLU A 76 11.21 6.14 -4.06
N LEU A 77 10.22 6.04 -3.17
CA LEU A 77 9.07 6.95 -3.20
C LEU A 77 9.48 8.40 -3.02
N ARG A 78 10.53 8.67 -2.24
CA ARG A 78 11.07 10.03 -2.07
C ARG A 78 11.50 10.66 -3.40
N ASP A 79 12.16 9.89 -4.27
CA ASP A 79 12.65 10.37 -5.57
C ASP A 79 11.50 10.59 -6.55
N ILE A 80 10.40 9.85 -6.39
CA ILE A 80 9.19 10.00 -7.21
C ILE A 80 8.41 11.25 -6.81
N ILE A 81 8.29 11.57 -5.50
CA ILE A 81 7.51 12.72 -5.03
C ILE A 81 8.29 14.05 -5.09
N ALA A 82 9.62 14.01 -5.11
CA ALA A 82 10.48 15.19 -5.14
C ALA A 82 10.18 16.14 -6.32
N PRO A 83 10.04 15.68 -7.59
CA PRO A 83 9.74 16.54 -8.72
C PRO A 83 8.40 17.26 -8.62
N ALA A 84 7.44 16.73 -7.84
CA ALA A 84 6.14 17.36 -7.59
C ALA A 84 6.22 18.45 -6.49
N GLY A 85 7.35 18.56 -5.78
CA GLY A 85 7.60 19.61 -4.79
C GLY A 85 7.48 19.19 -3.32
N ALA A 86 7.51 17.88 -3.04
CA ALA A 86 7.56 17.38 -1.66
C ALA A 86 8.79 17.93 -0.93
N LYS A 87 8.62 18.31 0.34
CA LYS A 87 9.73 18.78 1.18
C LYS A 87 10.45 17.55 1.74
N LEU A 88 11.77 17.48 1.49
CA LEU A 88 12.63 16.34 1.84
C LEU A 88 13.98 16.87 2.39
N GLY A 89 14.72 16.01 3.08
CA GLY A 89 16.03 16.33 3.66
C GLY A 89 15.95 17.56 4.56
N LYS A 90 16.87 18.50 4.40
CA LYS A 90 16.95 19.72 5.22
C LYS A 90 15.69 20.61 5.21
N ASP A 91 14.81 20.45 4.22
CA ASP A 91 13.58 21.21 4.07
C ASP A 91 12.38 20.51 4.77
N LEU A 92 12.55 19.24 5.20
CA LEU A 92 11.58 18.48 5.99
C LEU A 92 11.72 18.83 7.48
N LYS A 93 11.27 20.02 7.86
CA LYS A 93 11.38 20.58 9.21
C LYS A 93 10.18 21.44 9.58
N GLY A 94 10.02 21.72 10.89
CA GLY A 94 8.90 22.51 11.40
C GLY A 94 7.56 21.91 10.99
N PRO A 95 6.60 22.71 10.50
CA PRO A 95 5.29 22.19 10.09
C PRO A 95 5.36 21.12 9.00
N MET A 96 6.42 21.10 8.17
CA MET A 96 6.56 20.13 7.08
C MET A 96 6.79 18.70 7.57
N ILE A 97 7.19 18.49 8.81
CA ILE A 97 7.28 17.15 9.44
C ILE A 97 5.91 16.45 9.47
N ALA A 98 4.83 17.21 9.49
CA ALA A 98 3.46 16.68 9.47
C ALA A 98 2.98 16.25 8.06
N GLN A 99 3.86 16.26 7.05
CA GLN A 99 3.52 15.73 5.73
C GLN A 99 3.36 14.21 5.76
N TYR A 100 2.36 13.74 5.04
CA TYR A 100 2.11 12.32 4.81
C TYR A 100 1.81 12.05 3.35
N LEU A 101 2.18 10.85 2.91
CA LEU A 101 1.92 10.34 1.58
C LEU A 101 0.74 9.38 1.64
N VAL A 102 -0.30 9.64 0.86
CA VAL A 102 -1.36 8.68 0.55
C VAL A 102 -0.99 7.96 -0.75
N VAL A 103 -0.92 6.64 -0.70
CA VAL A 103 -0.77 5.78 -1.87
C VAL A 103 -2.14 5.24 -2.23
N GLU A 104 -2.56 5.37 -3.47
CA GLU A 104 -3.86 4.89 -3.96
C GLU A 104 -3.68 3.79 -5.00
N ALA A 105 -4.50 2.76 -4.90
CA ALA A 105 -4.58 1.65 -5.84
C ALA A 105 -5.78 1.79 -6.79
N ALA A 106 -5.77 1.04 -7.88
CA ALA A 106 -6.85 1.02 -8.88
C ALA A 106 -8.19 0.48 -8.33
N ASP A 107 -8.15 -0.35 -7.29
CA ASP A 107 -9.34 -0.91 -6.61
C ASP A 107 -9.88 -0.01 -5.49
N GLY A 108 -9.27 1.18 -5.29
CA GLY A 108 -9.63 2.10 -4.23
C GLY A 108 -8.97 1.82 -2.88
N TYR A 109 -8.06 0.84 -2.79
CA TYR A 109 -7.28 0.63 -1.57
C TYR A 109 -6.33 1.80 -1.33
N HIS A 110 -6.16 2.20 -0.07
CA HIS A 110 -5.27 3.29 0.33
C HIS A 110 -4.33 2.86 1.45
N ALA A 111 -3.10 3.35 1.40
CA ALA A 111 -2.17 3.26 2.52
C ALA A 111 -1.49 4.61 2.75
N VAL A 112 -1.07 4.87 4.00
CA VAL A 112 -0.44 6.12 4.40
C VAL A 112 0.97 5.86 4.93
N PHE A 113 1.91 6.73 4.51
CA PHE A 113 3.26 6.81 5.03
C PHE A 113 3.51 8.24 5.51
N SER A 114 4.16 8.42 6.66
CA SER A 114 4.75 9.73 6.97
C SER A 114 5.85 10.03 5.95
N VAL A 115 5.98 11.28 5.51
CA VAL A 115 7.10 11.65 4.61
C VAL A 115 8.45 11.46 5.31
N THR A 116 8.51 11.56 6.63
CA THR A 116 9.71 11.24 7.43
C THR A 116 10.10 9.77 7.34
N GLU A 117 9.15 8.84 7.12
CA GLU A 117 9.47 7.42 6.89
C GLU A 117 10.15 7.15 5.52
N LEU A 118 10.11 8.12 4.61
CA LEU A 118 10.69 8.03 3.28
C LEU A 118 12.03 8.72 3.18
N ASP A 119 12.49 9.40 4.24
CA ASP A 119 13.68 10.24 4.22
C ASP A 119 14.80 9.63 5.08
N PRO A 120 16.00 9.37 4.50
CA PRO A 120 17.12 8.75 5.20
C PRO A 120 17.69 9.62 6.34
N ASP A 121 17.37 10.92 6.41
CA ASP A 121 17.75 11.76 7.55
C ASP A 121 16.99 11.38 8.83
N PHE A 122 15.86 10.62 8.71
CA PHE A 122 14.99 10.24 9.81
C PHE A 122 14.96 8.73 10.09
N THR A 123 15.23 7.90 9.07
CA THR A 123 15.04 6.44 9.19
C THR A 123 15.86 5.67 8.17
N ASP A 124 16.23 4.42 8.53
CA ASP A 124 16.83 3.45 7.60
C ASP A 124 15.77 2.67 6.78
N LYS A 125 14.49 2.99 6.95
CA LYS A 125 13.41 2.35 6.19
C LYS A 125 13.48 2.76 4.73
N VAL A 126 13.43 1.77 3.85
CA VAL A 126 13.36 2.00 2.40
C VAL A 126 11.97 1.60 1.92
N VAL A 127 11.33 2.50 1.18
CA VAL A 127 10.03 2.26 0.54
C VAL A 127 10.15 2.55 -0.94
N ILE A 128 9.88 1.55 -1.77
CA ILE A 128 9.99 1.65 -3.22
C ILE A 128 8.64 1.44 -3.92
N LEU A 129 8.48 2.05 -5.07
CA LEU A 129 7.55 1.63 -6.09
C LEU A 129 8.24 0.54 -6.91
N GLY A 130 7.95 -0.71 -6.59
CA GLY A 130 8.56 -1.88 -7.20
C GLY A 130 7.89 -2.22 -8.53
N ASP A 131 8.70 -2.62 -9.50
CA ASP A 131 8.26 -3.09 -10.81
C ASP A 131 8.83 -4.47 -11.17
N LYS A 132 9.76 -5.02 -10.34
CA LYS A 132 10.34 -6.35 -10.52
C LYS A 132 10.49 -7.09 -9.19
N ARG A 133 10.40 -8.43 -9.28
CA ARG A 133 10.72 -9.39 -8.22
C ARG A 133 11.66 -10.45 -8.80
N ASP A 134 12.79 -10.70 -8.16
CA ASP A 134 13.81 -11.66 -8.59
C ASP A 134 14.18 -11.52 -10.08
N GLY A 135 14.30 -10.25 -10.53
CA GLY A 135 14.61 -9.87 -11.91
C GLY A 135 13.42 -9.98 -12.89
N LYS A 136 12.28 -10.56 -12.49
CA LYS A 136 11.10 -10.70 -13.34
C LYS A 136 10.16 -9.51 -13.16
N PRO A 137 9.53 -8.98 -14.22
CA PRO A 137 8.56 -7.90 -14.10
C PRO A 137 7.38 -8.32 -13.20
N LEU A 138 6.92 -7.38 -12.36
CA LEU A 138 5.62 -7.47 -11.70
C LEU A 138 4.53 -7.11 -12.71
N GLU A 139 3.31 -7.62 -12.50
CA GLU A 139 2.17 -7.31 -13.36
C GLU A 139 1.84 -5.81 -13.36
N ASN A 140 1.95 -5.18 -12.21
CA ASN A 140 1.74 -3.75 -12.00
C ASN A 140 2.70 -3.21 -10.94
N TRP A 141 2.82 -1.89 -10.85
CA TRP A 141 3.58 -1.25 -9.79
C TRP A 141 2.99 -1.57 -8.42
N GLN A 142 3.89 -1.89 -7.48
CA GLN A 142 3.54 -2.26 -6.12
C GLN A 142 4.44 -1.53 -5.13
N ILE A 143 3.87 -1.10 -4.00
CA ILE A 143 4.68 -0.62 -2.88
C ILE A 143 5.35 -1.79 -2.18
N ILE A 144 6.66 -1.67 -1.98
CA ILE A 144 7.47 -2.59 -1.17
C ILE A 144 8.16 -1.75 -0.10
N ALA A 145 7.94 -2.10 1.17
CA ALA A 145 8.53 -1.40 2.31
C ALA A 145 9.38 -2.37 3.14
N THR A 146 10.61 -1.96 3.48
CA THR A 146 11.46 -2.73 4.41
C THR A 146 10.97 -2.59 5.85
N ASN A 147 11.37 -3.52 6.72
CA ASN A 147 11.14 -3.45 8.16
C ASN A 147 9.66 -3.41 8.57
N GLU A 148 8.76 -3.98 7.77
CA GLU A 148 7.35 -4.15 8.11
C GLU A 148 7.04 -5.59 8.52
N LYS A 149 6.35 -5.75 9.65
CA LYS A 149 5.89 -7.07 10.13
C LYS A 149 4.68 -7.59 9.36
N LYS A 150 3.92 -6.69 8.72
CA LYS A 150 2.71 -7.01 7.94
C LYS A 150 2.72 -6.23 6.64
N HIS A 151 2.24 -6.83 5.56
CA HIS A 151 2.23 -6.26 4.22
C HIS A 151 0.98 -5.40 3.91
N ALA A 152 0.25 -4.95 4.93
CA ALA A 152 -0.97 -4.14 4.72
C ALA A 152 -0.71 -2.84 3.93
N ARG A 153 0.52 -2.29 3.98
CA ARG A 153 0.90 -1.11 3.20
C ARG A 153 1.62 -1.43 1.88
N TRP A 154 1.74 -2.70 1.52
CA TRP A 154 2.26 -3.12 0.21
C TRP A 154 1.15 -3.02 -0.83
N VAL A 155 0.78 -1.79 -1.16
CA VAL A 155 -0.30 -1.47 -2.10
C VAL A 155 0.07 -1.99 -3.48
N ARG A 156 -0.81 -2.79 -4.07
CA ARG A 156 -0.69 -3.28 -5.45
C ARG A 156 -1.46 -2.37 -6.40
N GLN A 157 -1.12 -2.40 -7.69
CA GLN A 157 -1.81 -1.62 -8.73
C GLN A 157 -1.85 -0.12 -8.39
N VAL A 158 -0.69 0.45 -8.03
CA VAL A 158 -0.58 1.86 -7.63
C VAL A 158 -0.92 2.77 -8.80
N THR A 159 -1.88 3.68 -8.58
CA THR A 159 -2.34 4.69 -9.57
C THR A 159 -1.99 6.11 -9.18
N ALA A 160 -1.88 6.40 -7.87
CA ALA A 160 -1.57 7.74 -7.41
C ALA A 160 -0.74 7.78 -6.13
N LEU A 161 0.06 8.82 -6.01
CA LEU A 161 0.86 9.20 -4.86
C LEU A 161 0.50 10.64 -4.50
N LYS A 162 -0.11 10.87 -3.33
CA LYS A 162 -0.61 12.20 -2.93
C LYS A 162 0.02 12.63 -1.61
N VAL A 163 0.89 13.62 -1.65
CA VAL A 163 1.45 14.23 -0.43
C VAL A 163 0.51 15.30 0.10
N ARG A 164 0.20 15.21 1.39
CA ARG A 164 -0.69 16.11 2.13
C ARG A 164 -0.01 16.63 3.39
N LEU A 165 -0.50 17.73 3.91
CA LEU A 165 -0.10 18.27 5.22
C LEU A 165 -1.22 18.01 6.23
N ALA A 166 -0.88 17.46 7.39
CA ALA A 166 -1.84 17.36 8.49
C ALA A 166 -2.06 18.75 9.12
N HIS A 167 -3.32 19.12 9.35
CA HIS A 167 -3.75 20.37 9.96
C HIS A 167 -4.33 20.15 11.35
#